data_2fb199f77a4a9485edc4b3631741d882
#
_entry.id   2fb199f77a4a9485edc4b3631741d882
#
_cell.length_a   1.000
_cell.length_b   1.000
_cell.length_c   1.000
_cell.angle_alpha   90.00
_cell.angle_beta   90.00
_cell.angle_gamma   90.00
#
_symmetry.space_group_name_H-M   'P 1'
#
loop_
_entity.id
_entity.type
_entity.pdbx_description
1 polymer ?
#
loop_
_entity_poly.entity_id
_entity_poly.type
_entity_poly.pdbx_seq_one_letter_code
_entity_poly.pdbx_strand_id
1 'polypeptide(L)'
;GLLLLAVLLAYFLLLHWWFVAPLRDIDAQMGDLADTQSRYAAAIAEKPLLEKRLAALGAGQAAGDAYLPEDDPNTAAAGLMQRVVDAVAAHTEGGSCTVTQKMPVPSPAAAAGEPYRKAAVSINLSCDIQPLVGVLQSLEQGTPYLFVDNLNIYRNPVAARQENAPSLEVQFTLSGYVRPGNGGAATAPGAAADDAGGAP
;
A
#
# COMPACT_ATOMS: atom_id res chain seq x y z
N GLY A 1 -69.96 37.62 3.95
CA GLY A 1 -69.43 36.43 4.71
C GLY A 1 -68.32 35.72 3.92
N LEU A 2 -68.60 35.18 2.72
CA LEU A 2 -67.69 34.28 1.97
C LEU A 2 -66.44 35.00 1.47
N LEU A 3 -66.53 36.25 1.06
CA LEU A 3 -65.42 37.08 0.56
C LEU A 3 -64.42 37.41 1.67
N LEU A 4 -64.93 37.70 2.88
CA LEU A 4 -64.11 38.00 4.04
C LEU A 4 -63.30 36.75 4.48
N LEU A 5 -63.95 35.58 4.43
CA LEU A 5 -63.29 34.30 4.73
C LEU A 5 -62.20 33.95 3.75
N ALA A 6 -62.41 34.20 2.43
CA ALA A 6 -61.43 34.00 1.39
C ALA A 6 -60.18 34.91 1.56
N VAL A 7 -60.40 36.19 1.90
CA VAL A 7 -59.33 37.15 2.15
C VAL A 7 -58.51 36.73 3.39
N LEU A 8 -59.15 36.27 4.44
CA LEU A 8 -58.49 35.83 5.68
C LEU A 8 -57.67 34.54 5.41
N LEU A 9 -58.15 33.63 4.61
CA LEU A 9 -57.46 32.42 4.21
C LEU A 9 -56.23 32.75 3.34
N ALA A 10 -56.38 33.66 2.36
CA ALA A 10 -55.28 34.11 1.52
C ALA A 10 -54.20 34.82 2.35
N TYR A 11 -54.58 35.66 3.27
CA TYR A 11 -53.64 36.32 4.21
C TYR A 11 -52.87 35.34 5.09
N PHE A 12 -53.57 34.32 5.62
CA PHE A 12 -52.92 33.29 6.44
C PHE A 12 -51.97 32.43 5.61
N LEU A 13 -52.31 32.05 4.38
CA LEU A 13 -51.43 31.30 3.50
C LEU A 13 -50.20 32.07 3.09
N LEU A 14 -50.33 33.39 2.76
CA LEU A 14 -49.21 34.25 2.42
C LEU A 14 -48.27 34.48 3.59
N LEU A 15 -48.82 34.74 4.81
CA LEU A 15 -48.00 34.89 5.99
C LEU A 15 -47.28 33.59 6.38
N HIS A 16 -48.01 32.47 6.30
CA HIS A 16 -47.44 31.16 6.63
C HIS A 16 -46.32 30.78 5.67
N TRP A 17 -46.51 31.00 4.36
CA TRP A 17 -45.48 30.65 3.36
C TRP A 17 -44.26 31.58 3.44
N TRP A 18 -44.47 32.88 3.68
CA TRP A 18 -43.40 33.85 3.69
C TRP A 18 -42.56 33.81 4.96
N PHE A 19 -43.13 33.49 6.12
CA PHE A 19 -42.45 33.51 7.41
C PHE A 19 -42.04 32.11 7.89
N VAL A 20 -42.78 31.08 7.65
CA VAL A 20 -42.51 29.74 8.22
C VAL A 20 -41.54 28.95 7.35
N ALA A 21 -41.58 29.12 6.01
CA ALA A 21 -40.67 28.41 5.13
C ALA A 21 -39.17 28.74 5.41
N PRO A 22 -38.74 30.02 5.51
CA PRO A 22 -37.32 30.32 5.74
C PRO A 22 -36.85 29.91 7.16
N LEU A 23 -37.74 29.90 8.16
CA LEU A 23 -37.40 29.43 9.49
C LEU A 23 -37.08 27.93 9.54
N ARG A 24 -37.80 27.12 8.76
CA ARG A 24 -37.53 25.68 8.66
C ARG A 24 -36.22 25.36 7.96
N ASP A 25 -35.86 26.16 6.96
CA ASP A 25 -34.58 25.99 6.26
C ASP A 25 -33.37 26.31 7.17
N ILE A 26 -33.53 27.32 8.04
CA ILE A 26 -32.51 27.66 9.05
C ILE A 26 -32.35 26.55 10.09
N ASP A 27 -33.47 26.01 10.58
CA ASP A 27 -33.43 24.89 11.54
C ASP A 27 -32.80 23.62 10.92
N ALA A 28 -33.09 23.34 9.67
CA ALA A 28 -32.47 22.22 8.96
C ALA A 28 -30.94 22.42 8.77
N GLN A 29 -30.51 23.64 8.40
CA GLN A 29 -29.09 23.96 8.29
C GLN A 29 -28.37 23.88 9.64
N MET A 30 -28.98 24.34 10.71
CA MET A 30 -28.41 24.21 12.05
C MET A 30 -28.31 22.74 12.48
N GLY A 31 -29.27 21.92 12.14
CA GLY A 31 -29.22 20.46 12.36
C GLY A 31 -28.06 19.81 11.64
N ASP A 32 -27.88 20.10 10.36
CA ASP A 32 -26.77 19.56 9.54
C ASP A 32 -25.38 20.02 10.06
N LEU A 33 -25.27 21.28 10.49
CA LEU A 33 -24.03 21.75 11.10
C LEU A 33 -23.73 21.06 12.43
N ALA A 34 -24.74 20.86 13.29
CA ALA A 34 -24.59 20.17 14.56
C ALA A 34 -24.20 18.71 14.35
N ASP A 35 -24.81 18.02 13.38
CA ASP A 35 -24.46 16.65 13.01
C ASP A 35 -23.02 16.55 12.47
N THR A 36 -22.64 17.47 11.61
CA THR A 36 -21.29 17.55 11.06
C THR A 36 -20.26 17.80 12.17
N GLN A 37 -20.57 18.72 13.08
CA GLN A 37 -19.71 19.00 14.25
C GLN A 37 -19.58 17.78 15.17
N SER A 38 -20.67 17.06 15.40
CA SER A 38 -20.64 15.83 16.23
C SER A 38 -19.77 14.74 15.63
N ARG A 39 -19.84 14.54 14.29
CA ARG A 39 -19.00 13.59 13.55
C ARG A 39 -17.52 13.96 13.63
N TYR A 40 -17.17 15.22 13.43
CA TYR A 40 -15.79 15.67 13.59
C TYR A 40 -15.29 15.55 15.03
N ALA A 41 -16.13 15.86 16.01
CA ALA A 41 -15.77 15.70 17.41
C ALA A 41 -15.51 14.23 17.77
N ALA A 42 -16.32 13.31 17.26
CA ALA A 42 -16.10 11.87 17.44
C ALA A 42 -14.78 11.40 16.79
N ALA A 43 -14.51 11.82 15.55
CA ALA A 43 -13.27 11.49 14.86
C ALA A 43 -12.02 12.05 15.58
N ILE A 44 -12.11 13.28 16.12
CA ILE A 44 -11.03 13.88 16.91
C ILE A 44 -10.84 13.15 18.25
N ALA A 45 -11.91 12.67 18.86
CA ALA A 45 -11.82 11.91 20.11
C ALA A 45 -11.16 10.52 19.93
N GLU A 46 -11.26 9.93 18.74
CA GLU A 46 -10.57 8.66 18.43
C GLU A 46 -9.06 8.83 18.19
N LYS A 47 -8.62 10.03 17.78
CA LYS A 47 -7.21 10.31 17.47
C LYS A 47 -6.24 9.89 18.59
N PRO A 48 -6.44 10.26 19.89
CA PRO A 48 -5.51 9.87 20.95
C PRO A 48 -5.47 8.36 21.20
N LEU A 49 -6.56 7.65 20.92
CA LEU A 49 -6.59 6.20 21.04
C LEU A 49 -5.77 5.54 19.92
N LEU A 50 -5.92 6.05 18.69
CA LEU A 50 -5.12 5.60 17.55
C LEU A 50 -3.63 5.90 17.74
N GLU A 51 -3.29 7.09 18.22
CA GLU A 51 -1.90 7.46 18.56
C GLU A 51 -1.30 6.55 19.64
N LYS A 52 -2.07 6.21 20.67
CA LYS A 52 -1.62 5.25 21.70
C LYS A 52 -1.42 3.85 21.11
N ARG A 53 -2.31 3.40 20.22
CA ARG A 53 -2.14 2.10 19.53
C ARG A 53 -0.93 2.10 18.61
N LEU A 54 -0.73 3.17 17.85
CA LEU A 54 0.46 3.33 17.01
C LEU A 54 1.75 3.37 17.85
N ALA A 55 1.75 4.09 18.98
CA ALA A 55 2.89 4.13 19.89
C ALA A 55 3.16 2.74 20.51
N ALA A 56 2.11 2.00 20.87
CA ALA A 56 2.25 0.64 21.38
C ALA A 56 2.78 -0.35 20.32
N LEU A 57 2.37 -0.20 19.06
CA LEU A 57 2.88 -0.98 17.94
C LEU A 57 4.31 -0.56 17.56
N GLY A 58 4.61 0.74 17.61
CA GLY A 58 5.95 1.27 17.34
C GLY A 58 6.98 0.99 18.44
N ALA A 59 6.53 0.76 19.68
CA ALA A 59 7.40 0.33 20.79
C ALA A 59 7.72 -1.17 20.75
N GLY A 60 6.95 -1.96 19.98
CA GLY A 60 7.26 -3.37 19.74
C GLY A 60 8.34 -3.50 18.69
N GLN A 61 9.40 -4.25 18.98
CA GLN A 61 10.48 -4.62 18.03
C GLN A 61 9.96 -5.22 16.70
N ALA A 62 8.70 -5.62 16.64
CA ALA A 62 8.06 -6.19 15.46
C ALA A 62 8.03 -5.25 14.24
N ALA A 63 8.06 -3.94 14.41
CA ALA A 63 8.09 -3.01 13.29
C ALA A 63 9.47 -2.99 12.56
N GLY A 64 10.55 -3.35 13.26
CA GLY A 64 11.89 -3.43 12.70
C GLY A 64 12.08 -4.64 11.79
N ASP A 65 11.50 -5.76 12.18
CA ASP A 65 11.68 -7.04 11.51
C ASP A 65 10.75 -7.21 10.28
N ALA A 66 9.76 -6.32 10.12
CA ALA A 66 8.86 -6.32 8.98
C ALA A 66 9.50 -5.87 7.67
N TYR A 67 10.57 -5.07 7.78
CA TYR A 67 11.28 -4.50 6.64
C TYR A 67 12.54 -5.29 6.33
N LEU A 68 12.97 -5.18 5.06
CA LEU A 68 14.28 -5.69 4.66
C LEU A 68 15.38 -4.99 5.47
N PRO A 69 16.41 -5.73 5.91
CA PRO A 69 17.49 -5.17 6.73
C PRO A 69 18.38 -4.18 5.97
N GLU A 70 18.37 -4.27 4.64
CA GLU A 70 19.16 -3.42 3.76
C GLU A 70 18.52 -2.02 3.62
N ASP A 71 19.37 -0.98 3.57
CA ASP A 71 18.91 0.41 3.41
C ASP A 71 18.73 0.82 1.92
N ASP A 72 19.35 0.09 1.00
CA ASP A 72 19.30 0.36 -0.44
C ASP A 72 18.48 -0.70 -1.18
N PRO A 73 17.53 -0.30 -2.06
CA PRO A 73 16.69 -1.23 -2.81
C PRO A 73 17.45 -2.19 -3.72
N ASN A 74 18.60 -1.78 -4.28
CA ASN A 74 19.40 -2.65 -5.14
C ASN A 74 20.09 -3.74 -4.33
N THR A 75 20.63 -3.38 -3.17
CA THR A 75 21.23 -4.34 -2.25
C THR A 75 20.17 -5.28 -1.69
N ALA A 76 18.98 -4.74 -1.36
CA ALA A 76 17.84 -5.53 -0.92
C ALA A 76 17.37 -6.52 -2.01
N ALA A 77 17.35 -6.10 -3.28
CA ALA A 77 17.03 -7.01 -4.40
C ALA A 77 18.04 -8.17 -4.50
N ALA A 78 19.33 -7.90 -4.27
CA ALA A 78 20.33 -8.98 -4.23
C ALA A 78 20.09 -9.94 -3.06
N GLY A 79 19.72 -9.41 -1.90
CA GLY A 79 19.31 -10.22 -0.72
C GLY A 79 18.08 -11.07 -1.00
N LEU A 80 17.07 -10.52 -1.68
CA LEU A 80 15.86 -11.27 -2.10
C LEU A 80 16.20 -12.41 -3.05
N MET A 81 17.08 -12.19 -4.03
CA MET A 81 17.53 -13.23 -4.96
C MET A 81 18.23 -14.38 -4.23
N GLN A 82 19.05 -14.08 -3.21
CA GLN A 82 19.70 -15.11 -2.42
C GLN A 82 18.69 -15.90 -1.57
N ARG A 83 17.74 -15.23 -0.93
CA ARG A 83 16.69 -15.90 -0.15
C ARG A 83 15.86 -16.89 -0.98
N VAL A 84 15.57 -16.56 -2.26
CA VAL A 84 14.89 -17.51 -3.15
C VAL A 84 15.76 -18.74 -3.41
N VAL A 85 17.05 -18.56 -3.65
CA VAL A 85 17.99 -19.68 -3.87
C VAL A 85 18.05 -20.57 -2.62
N ASP A 86 18.13 -19.97 -1.44
CA ASP A 86 18.18 -20.70 -0.17
C ASP A 86 16.86 -21.44 0.10
N ALA A 87 15.71 -20.80 -0.20
CA ALA A 87 14.40 -21.43 -0.08
C ALA A 87 14.23 -22.62 -1.02
N VAL A 88 14.68 -22.50 -2.27
CA VAL A 88 14.65 -23.60 -3.24
C VAL A 88 15.57 -24.73 -2.77
N ALA A 89 16.78 -24.43 -2.27
CA ALA A 89 17.71 -25.44 -1.75
C ALA A 89 17.17 -26.18 -0.51
N ALA A 90 16.39 -25.49 0.32
CA ALA A 90 15.78 -26.09 1.52
C ALA A 90 14.59 -27.01 1.21
N HIS A 91 13.93 -26.87 0.07
CA HIS A 91 12.71 -27.60 -0.29
C HIS A 91 12.91 -28.54 -1.50
N THR A 92 13.94 -29.36 -1.45
CA THR A 92 14.22 -30.39 -2.49
C THR A 92 13.52 -31.72 -2.22
N GLU A 93 12.84 -31.86 -1.08
CA GLU A 93 12.10 -33.07 -0.75
C GLU A 93 10.81 -33.19 -1.58
N GLY A 94 10.61 -34.36 -2.19
CA GLY A 94 9.39 -34.65 -2.96
C GLY A 94 9.38 -34.19 -4.42
N GLY A 95 10.53 -33.79 -4.98
CA GLY A 95 10.66 -33.43 -6.39
C GLY A 95 11.85 -32.52 -6.67
N SER A 96 11.98 -32.13 -7.93
CA SER A 96 13.04 -31.20 -8.36
C SER A 96 12.53 -29.77 -8.43
N CYS A 97 13.36 -28.82 -8.01
CA CYS A 97 13.11 -27.39 -8.15
C CYS A 97 14.42 -26.65 -8.43
N THR A 98 14.44 -25.88 -9.48
CA THR A 98 15.64 -25.12 -9.88
C THR A 98 15.27 -23.69 -10.27
N VAL A 99 16.14 -22.75 -9.90
CA VAL A 99 16.04 -21.35 -10.34
C VAL A 99 16.60 -21.25 -11.77
N THR A 100 15.75 -20.94 -12.73
CA THR A 100 16.16 -20.80 -14.13
C THR A 100 16.60 -19.37 -14.45
N GLN A 101 15.95 -18.38 -13.86
CA GLN A 101 16.27 -16.97 -14.04
C GLN A 101 15.91 -16.15 -12.81
N LYS A 102 16.74 -15.17 -12.51
CA LYS A 102 16.52 -14.15 -11.48
C LYS A 102 16.99 -12.80 -11.98
N MET A 103 16.13 -11.79 -11.90
CA MET A 103 16.43 -10.45 -12.38
C MET A 103 15.88 -9.39 -11.41
N PRO A 104 16.65 -8.37 -11.05
CA PRO A 104 16.11 -7.25 -10.30
C PRO A 104 15.12 -6.49 -11.16
N VAL A 105 13.98 -6.11 -10.56
CA VAL A 105 13.01 -5.22 -11.19
C VAL A 105 13.36 -3.79 -10.75
N PRO A 106 13.61 -2.87 -11.69
CA PRO A 106 13.88 -1.49 -11.32
C PRO A 106 12.73 -0.92 -10.48
N SER A 107 13.04 -0.47 -9.28
CA SER A 107 12.06 0.26 -8.48
C SER A 107 11.79 1.60 -9.13
N PRO A 108 10.53 1.96 -9.38
CA PRO A 108 10.22 3.33 -9.73
C PRO A 108 10.75 4.25 -8.63
N ALA A 109 11.25 5.43 -9.02
CA ALA A 109 11.64 6.42 -8.03
C ALA A 109 10.46 6.63 -7.07
N ALA A 110 10.75 6.63 -5.78
CA ALA A 110 9.71 6.83 -4.77
C ALA A 110 8.87 8.04 -5.15
N ALA A 111 7.56 7.87 -5.21
CA ALA A 111 6.67 8.99 -5.46
C ALA A 111 6.88 10.05 -4.36
N ALA A 112 6.82 11.32 -4.73
CA ALA A 112 7.05 12.41 -3.79
C ALA A 112 6.11 12.26 -2.57
N GLY A 113 6.67 11.93 -1.42
CA GLY A 113 5.93 11.70 -0.17
C GLY A 113 5.83 10.23 0.27
N GLU A 114 6.28 9.26 -0.51
CA GLU A 114 6.39 7.87 -0.04
C GLU A 114 7.68 7.66 0.76
N PRO A 115 7.57 7.35 2.07
CA PRO A 115 8.74 7.13 2.91
C PRO A 115 9.40 5.77 2.66
N TYR A 116 8.70 4.82 2.03
CA TYR A 116 9.15 3.44 1.84
C TYR A 116 9.56 3.19 0.41
N ARG A 117 10.69 2.51 0.22
CA ARG A 117 11.16 2.10 -1.10
C ARG A 117 10.95 0.60 -1.27
N LYS A 118 10.31 0.22 -2.38
CA LYS A 118 10.05 -1.18 -2.72
C LYS A 118 11.29 -1.76 -3.42
N ALA A 119 11.79 -2.90 -2.94
CA ALA A 119 12.72 -3.74 -3.68
C ALA A 119 11.94 -4.89 -4.31
N ALA A 120 12.18 -5.20 -5.57
CA ALA A 120 11.47 -6.25 -6.27
C ALA A 120 12.42 -7.04 -7.19
N VAL A 121 12.15 -8.34 -7.32
CA VAL A 121 12.89 -9.25 -8.20
C VAL A 121 11.92 -10.13 -8.98
N SER A 122 12.17 -10.32 -10.26
CA SER A 122 11.45 -11.29 -11.08
C SER A 122 12.21 -12.62 -11.05
N ILE A 123 11.50 -13.69 -10.76
CA ILE A 123 12.03 -15.03 -10.57
C ILE A 123 11.33 -15.99 -11.51
N ASN A 124 12.10 -16.83 -12.18
CA ASN A 124 11.60 -17.95 -12.94
C ASN A 124 12.16 -19.24 -12.32
N LEU A 125 11.28 -20.18 -12.06
CA LEU A 125 11.60 -21.49 -11.51
C LEU A 125 11.12 -22.58 -12.45
N SER A 126 11.84 -23.70 -12.45
CA SER A 126 11.36 -24.95 -13.02
C SER A 126 11.25 -25.95 -11.88
N CYS A 127 10.01 -26.31 -11.49
CA CYS A 127 9.74 -27.04 -10.27
C CYS A 127 8.65 -28.10 -10.45
N ASP A 128 8.65 -29.08 -9.55
CA ASP A 128 7.50 -29.91 -9.29
C ASP A 128 6.58 -29.24 -8.27
N ILE A 129 5.32 -29.67 -8.23
CA ILE A 129 4.29 -29.01 -7.42
C ILE A 129 4.60 -29.05 -5.91
N GLN A 130 5.16 -30.15 -5.42
CA GLN A 130 5.44 -30.36 -4.00
C GLN A 130 6.49 -29.36 -3.48
N PRO A 131 7.71 -29.28 -4.05
CA PRO A 131 8.71 -28.29 -3.63
C PRO A 131 8.27 -26.85 -3.90
N LEU A 132 7.49 -26.58 -4.95
CA LEU A 132 6.97 -25.26 -5.25
C LEU A 132 6.13 -24.69 -4.10
N VAL A 133 5.20 -25.51 -3.57
CA VAL A 133 4.34 -25.08 -2.44
C VAL A 133 5.19 -24.79 -1.21
N GLY A 134 6.18 -25.61 -0.91
CA GLY A 134 7.10 -25.38 0.22
C GLY A 134 7.90 -24.09 0.06
N VAL A 135 8.44 -23.84 -1.13
CA VAL A 135 9.19 -22.59 -1.43
C VAL A 135 8.31 -21.36 -1.27
N LEU A 136 7.12 -21.34 -1.87
CA LEU A 136 6.20 -20.17 -1.76
C LEU A 136 5.80 -19.95 -0.30
N GLN A 137 5.46 -21.01 0.43
CA GLN A 137 5.11 -20.90 1.84
C GLN A 137 6.27 -20.35 2.68
N SER A 138 7.49 -20.82 2.45
CA SER A 138 8.66 -20.34 3.21
C SER A 138 9.02 -18.90 2.89
N LEU A 139 8.73 -18.41 1.67
CA LEU A 139 8.96 -17.02 1.28
C LEU A 139 7.93 -16.06 1.89
N GLU A 140 6.66 -16.49 2.01
CA GLU A 140 5.59 -15.66 2.57
C GLU A 140 5.51 -15.74 4.10
N GLN A 141 6.00 -16.84 4.69
CA GLN A 141 6.03 -17.01 6.14
C GLN A 141 7.33 -16.49 6.73
N GLY A 142 7.20 -15.57 7.65
CA GLY A 142 8.34 -15.09 8.44
C GLY A 142 8.59 -13.60 8.33
N THR A 143 9.77 -13.23 8.79
CA THR A 143 10.27 -11.85 8.77
C THR A 143 11.58 -11.80 7.98
N PRO A 144 11.73 -10.79 7.13
CA PRO A 144 10.84 -9.67 6.79
C PRO A 144 9.63 -10.12 5.96
N TYR A 145 8.58 -9.28 5.94
CA TYR A 145 7.40 -9.57 5.14
C TYR A 145 7.70 -9.42 3.65
N LEU A 146 7.54 -10.53 2.94
CA LEU A 146 7.71 -10.60 1.49
C LEU A 146 6.36 -10.84 0.81
N PHE A 147 6.21 -10.29 -0.36
CA PHE A 147 4.98 -10.39 -1.15
C PHE A 147 5.30 -11.06 -2.48
N VAL A 148 4.51 -12.06 -2.81
CA VAL A 148 4.57 -12.73 -4.11
C VAL A 148 3.50 -12.14 -5.02
N ASP A 149 3.94 -11.41 -6.04
CA ASP A 149 3.07 -10.75 -7.01
C ASP A 149 3.19 -11.44 -8.38
N ASN A 150 2.14 -11.34 -9.20
CA ASN A 150 2.15 -11.78 -10.61
C ASN A 150 2.54 -13.25 -10.80
N LEU A 151 2.06 -14.13 -9.92
CA LEU A 151 2.35 -15.56 -10.01
C LEU A 151 1.68 -16.17 -11.25
N ASN A 152 2.52 -16.72 -12.16
CA ASN A 152 2.10 -17.47 -13.33
C ASN A 152 2.71 -18.87 -13.29
N ILE A 153 1.89 -19.89 -13.45
CA ILE A 153 2.31 -21.28 -13.43
C ILE A 153 1.91 -21.92 -14.76
N TYR A 154 2.89 -22.44 -15.49
CA TYR A 154 2.69 -23.12 -16.76
C TYR A 154 3.13 -24.57 -16.65
N ARG A 155 2.35 -25.46 -17.24
CA ARG A 155 2.78 -26.84 -17.41
C ARG A 155 3.53 -27.00 -18.71
N ASN A 156 4.82 -27.39 -18.63
CA ASN A 156 5.60 -27.67 -19.81
C ASN A 156 5.26 -29.07 -20.36
N PRO A 157 4.55 -29.19 -21.51
CA PRO A 157 4.12 -30.49 -22.03
C PRO A 157 5.28 -31.35 -22.50
N VAL A 158 6.44 -30.76 -22.81
CA VAL A 158 7.64 -31.48 -23.24
C VAL A 158 8.33 -32.08 -22.00
N ALA A 159 8.51 -31.31 -20.95
CA ALA A 159 9.09 -31.78 -19.71
C ALA A 159 8.22 -32.85 -19.05
N ALA A 160 6.89 -32.73 -19.13
CA ALA A 160 5.96 -33.71 -18.57
C ALA A 160 6.05 -35.12 -19.23
N ARG A 161 6.76 -35.26 -20.34
CA ARG A 161 7.00 -36.56 -21.00
C ARG A 161 8.35 -37.19 -20.63
N GLN A 162 9.19 -36.47 -19.92
CA GLN A 162 10.49 -36.95 -19.46
C GLN A 162 10.36 -37.39 -18.00
N GLU A 163 10.70 -38.65 -17.71
CA GLU A 163 10.82 -39.11 -16.33
C GLU A 163 11.90 -38.31 -15.61
N ASN A 164 11.53 -37.70 -14.47
CA ASN A 164 12.37 -36.87 -13.63
C ASN A 164 12.65 -35.40 -14.10
N ALA A 165 11.99 -34.89 -15.14
CA ALA A 165 12.05 -33.47 -15.43
C ALA A 165 10.96 -32.70 -14.68
N PRO A 166 11.27 -31.53 -14.10
CA PRO A 166 10.26 -30.69 -13.44
C PRO A 166 9.18 -30.30 -14.42
N SER A 167 7.93 -30.50 -14.02
CA SER A 167 6.78 -30.40 -14.92
C SER A 167 6.20 -28.99 -15.03
N LEU A 168 6.56 -28.11 -14.13
CA LEU A 168 6.01 -26.74 -14.03
C LEU A 168 7.08 -25.70 -14.26
N GLU A 169 6.75 -24.74 -15.08
CA GLU A 169 7.47 -23.46 -15.21
C GLU A 169 6.68 -22.39 -14.44
N VAL A 170 7.35 -21.73 -13.52
CA VAL A 170 6.75 -20.78 -12.58
C VAL A 170 7.46 -19.45 -12.71
N GLN A 171 6.69 -18.41 -12.92
CA GLN A 171 7.18 -17.04 -12.94
C GLN A 171 6.42 -16.23 -11.90
N PHE A 172 7.15 -15.47 -11.08
CA PHE A 172 6.57 -14.54 -10.12
C PHE A 172 7.49 -13.37 -9.84
N THR A 173 6.94 -12.34 -9.22
CA THR A 173 7.69 -11.20 -8.71
C THR A 173 7.69 -11.27 -7.20
N LEU A 174 8.86 -11.35 -6.58
CA LEU A 174 9.03 -11.26 -5.13
C LEU A 174 9.37 -9.83 -4.77
N SER A 175 8.66 -9.26 -3.82
CA SER A 175 8.89 -7.89 -3.39
C SER A 175 8.88 -7.74 -1.88
N GLY A 176 9.61 -6.74 -1.40
CA GLY A 176 9.67 -6.33 -0.01
C GLY A 176 9.94 -4.83 0.09
N TYR A 177 9.81 -4.30 1.28
CA TYR A 177 10.03 -2.88 1.54
C TYR A 177 11.30 -2.69 2.37
N VAL A 178 12.13 -1.76 1.94
CA VAL A 178 13.29 -1.30 2.71
C VAL A 178 12.89 -0.19 3.67
N ARG A 179 13.56 -0.14 4.82
CA ARG A 179 13.34 0.90 5.81
C ARG A 179 13.71 2.28 5.22
N PRO A 180 12.96 3.33 5.53
CA PRO A 180 13.41 4.68 5.19
C PRO A 180 14.73 4.94 5.88
N GLY A 181 15.81 4.96 5.11
CA GLY A 181 17.14 5.28 5.64
C GLY A 181 17.18 6.72 6.13
N ASN A 182 17.84 6.99 7.25
CA ASN A 182 18.07 8.35 7.77
C ASN A 182 18.94 9.22 6.83
N GLY A 183 19.30 8.72 5.64
CA GLY A 183 20.23 9.34 4.70
C GLY A 183 19.62 10.03 3.47
N GLY A 184 18.30 10.16 3.39
CA GLY A 184 17.63 10.70 2.21
C GLY A 184 17.00 12.08 2.39
N ALA A 185 17.69 13.01 3.05
CA ALA A 185 17.45 14.43 2.77
C ALA A 185 17.88 14.65 1.30
N ALA A 186 16.90 14.68 0.39
CA ALA A 186 17.14 15.08 -0.98
C ALA A 186 17.91 16.39 -0.95
N THR A 187 19.16 16.35 -1.40
CA THR A 187 19.91 17.55 -1.73
C THR A 187 19.11 18.20 -2.85
N ALA A 188 18.32 19.22 -2.53
CA ALA A 188 17.68 20.06 -3.51
C ALA A 188 18.81 20.53 -4.46
N PRO A 189 18.62 20.44 -5.79
CA PRO A 189 19.61 20.99 -6.71
C PRO A 189 19.72 22.47 -6.40
N GLY A 190 20.93 22.88 -6.00
CA GLY A 190 21.24 24.23 -5.61
C GLY A 190 20.75 25.21 -6.66
N ALA A 191 19.98 26.19 -6.23
CA ALA A 191 19.73 27.37 -6.99
C ALA A 191 21.10 27.94 -7.40
N ALA A 192 21.38 27.89 -8.70
CA ALA A 192 22.50 28.61 -9.29
C ALA A 192 22.27 30.07 -8.96
N ALA A 193 23.15 30.62 -8.11
CA ALA A 193 23.25 32.06 -7.91
C ALA A 193 23.73 32.65 -9.23
N ASP A 194 22.84 33.36 -9.94
CA ASP A 194 23.20 34.27 -10.99
C ASP A 194 23.96 35.46 -10.34
N ASP A 195 25.26 35.34 -10.32
CA ASP A 195 26.15 36.46 -10.06
C ASP A 195 26.36 37.20 -11.37
N ALA A 196 25.42 38.09 -11.66
CA ALA A 196 25.58 39.09 -12.71
C ALA A 196 26.40 40.27 -12.15
N GLY A 197 27.72 40.07 -12.14
CA GLY A 197 28.68 41.16 -11.93
C GLY A 197 28.56 42.20 -13.02
N GLY A 198 28.00 43.35 -12.68
CA GLY A 198 28.12 44.55 -13.46
C GLY A 198 29.44 45.25 -13.14
N ALA A 199 30.12 45.73 -14.14
CA ALA A 199 31.13 46.80 -14.09
C ALA A 199 31.37 47.36 -15.48
N PRO A 200 31.99 48.51 -15.58
CA PRO A 200 31.68 49.84 -15.14
C PRO A 200 31.09 50.69 -16.27
#